data_f945a63c86a2d8d19c4029e36f44818d
#
_entry.id   f945a63c86a2d8d19c4029e36f44818d
#
_cell.length_a   1.000
_cell.length_b   1.000
_cell.length_c   1.000
_cell.angle_alpha   90.00
_cell.angle_beta   90.00
_cell.angle_gamma   90.00
#
_symmetry.space_group_name_H-M   'P 1'
#
loop_
_entity.id
_entity.type
_entity.pdbx_description
1 polymer ?
#
loop_
_entity_poly.entity_id
_entity_poly.type
_entity_poly.pdbx_seq_one_letter_code
_entity_poly.pdbx_strand_id
1 'polypeptide(L)'
;MKEKSIWVLLDNEGPCTLNDNAQENTVALAKECGLGEEVGVNFYKALSNIDDIWGDFHKIPKDPIYASGHTVKVTLPFYKAMGATSQWLNGFTKKSIRIVPHIAEVIRSLDSKYNVWQISTSYGFFIQAFCELVGFDFKKTYCTSVEKFDEIPISRIESEMLKDFMKEVAKAPIIEYDPKTGEVMLQHQLLYLAFTTFIWEFVYNIPVGELIRTVHPVGQTQKRQAMLEIIEKFDVPKEKIMYVGDSQTDLQCAQELKGIGLTMMFNGKGKVCDDSNIMYIGENARAIEEVANLFAKRGRSAVIRYYMKPRQAECGGLLATVRPENLEELKEMSVKKRKEFRGVHIGELT
;
A
#
# COMPACT_ATOMS: atom_id res chain seq x y z
N MET A 1 0.70 16.65 31.02
CA MET A 1 0.27 15.42 30.33
C MET A 1 1.36 14.37 30.54
N LYS A 2 1.04 13.11 30.87
CA LYS A 2 2.06 12.05 30.87
C LYS A 2 2.58 11.86 29.46
N GLU A 3 3.89 11.83 29.29
CA GLU A 3 4.52 11.50 28.02
C GLU A 3 4.01 10.14 27.51
N LYS A 4 3.51 10.11 26.28
CA LYS A 4 3.00 8.87 25.67
C LYS A 4 4.17 7.91 25.43
N SER A 5 4.04 6.67 25.92
CA SER A 5 5.16 5.74 26.07
C SER A 5 5.69 5.13 24.77
N ILE A 6 4.85 5.06 23.72
CA ILE A 6 5.21 4.50 22.41
C ILE A 6 4.57 5.29 21.27
N TRP A 7 5.10 5.06 20.06
CA TRP A 7 4.58 5.54 18.78
C TRP A 7 4.11 4.35 17.96
N VAL A 8 2.89 4.46 17.43
CA VAL A 8 2.30 3.43 16.55
C VAL A 8 2.11 4.04 15.17
N LEU A 9 2.85 3.54 14.20
CA LEU A 9 2.79 3.98 12.82
C LEU A 9 2.06 2.90 12.01
N LEU A 10 0.97 3.28 11.37
CA LEU A 10 0.06 2.36 10.68
C LEU A 10 0.07 2.62 9.17
N ASP A 11 0.23 1.57 8.38
CA ASP A 11 -0.29 1.63 7.02
C ASP A 11 -1.83 1.61 7.03
N ASN A 12 -2.44 2.06 5.95
CA ASN A 12 -3.89 2.11 5.86
C ASN A 12 -4.47 0.87 5.16
N GLU A 13 -4.10 0.63 3.90
CA GLU A 13 -4.62 -0.51 3.14
C GLU A 13 -4.00 -1.82 3.64
N GLY A 14 -4.84 -2.74 4.07
CA GLY A 14 -4.45 -3.99 4.73
C GLY A 14 -4.72 -3.96 6.23
N PRO A 15 -3.98 -3.21 7.04
CA PRO A 15 -4.22 -3.13 8.48
C PRO A 15 -5.48 -2.38 8.90
N CYS A 16 -5.88 -1.35 8.14
CA CYS A 16 -7.00 -0.49 8.50
C CYS A 16 -8.20 -0.64 7.56
N THR A 17 -7.95 -0.86 6.26
CA THR A 17 -9.00 -1.03 5.24
C THR A 17 -8.78 -2.29 4.41
N LEU A 18 -9.87 -2.83 3.86
CA LEU A 18 -9.85 -4.00 2.98
C LEU A 18 -9.62 -3.63 1.51
N ASN A 19 -9.63 -2.36 1.21
CA ASN A 19 -9.53 -1.82 -0.14
C ASN A 19 -8.13 -1.96 -0.74
N ASP A 20 -8.08 -1.94 -2.06
CA ASP A 20 -7.02 -1.37 -2.86
C ASP A 20 -7.66 -0.23 -3.66
N ASN A 21 -7.50 0.97 -3.18
CA ASN A 21 -8.21 2.13 -3.71
C ASN A 21 -7.85 2.40 -5.19
N ALA A 22 -6.60 2.20 -5.56
CA ALA A 22 -6.17 2.42 -6.94
C ALA A 22 -6.75 1.37 -7.89
N GLN A 23 -6.79 0.11 -7.50
CA GLN A 23 -7.47 -0.95 -8.27
C GLN A 23 -8.96 -0.68 -8.40
N GLU A 24 -9.63 -0.41 -7.27
CA GLU A 24 -11.08 -0.22 -7.23
C GLU A 24 -11.53 0.97 -8.09
N ASN A 25 -10.79 2.09 -8.06
CA ASN A 25 -11.03 3.22 -8.94
C ASN A 25 -10.86 2.83 -10.42
N THR A 26 -9.76 2.11 -10.74
CA THR A 26 -9.49 1.65 -12.13
C THR A 26 -10.63 0.80 -12.65
N VAL A 27 -11.09 -0.17 -11.85
CA VAL A 27 -12.15 -1.11 -12.24
C VAL A 27 -13.50 -0.40 -12.41
N ALA A 28 -13.87 0.46 -11.46
CA ALA A 28 -15.12 1.19 -11.51
C ALA A 28 -15.17 2.14 -12.71
N LEU A 29 -14.10 2.89 -12.96
CA LEU A 29 -14.00 3.79 -14.10
C LEU A 29 -14.04 3.04 -15.44
N ALA A 30 -13.32 1.91 -15.55
CA ALA A 30 -13.34 1.10 -16.77
C ALA A 30 -14.75 0.57 -17.08
N LYS A 31 -15.50 0.16 -16.06
CA LYS A 31 -16.88 -0.27 -16.18
C LYS A 31 -17.79 0.89 -16.65
N GLU A 32 -17.71 2.05 -15.98
CA GLU A 32 -18.57 3.21 -16.28
C GLU A 32 -18.30 3.81 -17.64
N CYS A 33 -17.04 3.83 -18.11
CA CYS A 33 -16.69 4.36 -19.44
C CYS A 33 -16.88 3.34 -20.59
N GLY A 34 -17.40 2.14 -20.31
CA GLY A 34 -17.73 1.13 -21.34
C GLY A 34 -16.54 0.24 -21.77
N LEU A 35 -15.38 0.31 -21.11
CA LEU A 35 -14.26 -0.62 -21.37
C LEU A 35 -14.54 -2.02 -20.81
N GLY A 36 -15.32 -2.12 -19.73
CA GLY A 36 -15.61 -3.35 -19.00
C GLY A 36 -14.75 -3.54 -17.75
N GLU A 37 -15.34 -4.23 -16.79
CA GLU A 37 -14.74 -4.50 -15.48
C GLU A 37 -13.45 -5.33 -15.60
N GLU A 38 -13.47 -6.35 -16.46
CA GLU A 38 -12.33 -7.24 -16.72
C GLU A 38 -11.10 -6.49 -17.25
N VAL A 39 -11.30 -5.51 -18.14
CA VAL A 39 -10.21 -4.66 -18.64
C VAL A 39 -9.58 -3.87 -17.49
N GLY A 40 -10.40 -3.31 -16.60
CA GLY A 40 -9.91 -2.59 -15.42
C GLY A 40 -9.07 -3.48 -14.50
N VAL A 41 -9.56 -4.67 -14.18
CA VAL A 41 -8.86 -5.66 -13.33
C VAL A 41 -7.53 -6.07 -13.94
N ASN A 42 -7.53 -6.52 -15.21
CA ASN A 42 -6.34 -7.05 -15.87
C ASN A 42 -5.30 -5.95 -16.13
N PHE A 43 -5.74 -4.76 -16.53
CA PHE A 43 -4.85 -3.61 -16.70
C PHE A 43 -4.14 -3.25 -15.38
N TYR A 44 -4.90 -3.10 -14.28
CA TYR A 44 -4.31 -2.76 -13.00
C TYR A 44 -3.34 -3.84 -12.50
N LYS A 45 -3.70 -5.11 -12.67
CA LYS A 45 -2.82 -6.24 -12.33
C LYS A 45 -1.50 -6.22 -13.11
N ALA A 46 -1.55 -5.93 -14.41
CA ALA A 46 -0.36 -5.78 -15.24
C ALA A 46 0.49 -4.58 -14.82
N LEU A 47 -0.15 -3.45 -14.51
CA LEU A 47 0.54 -2.24 -14.05
C LEU A 47 1.20 -2.45 -12.68
N SER A 48 0.52 -3.09 -11.73
CA SER A 48 1.07 -3.42 -10.41
C SER A 48 2.29 -4.36 -10.53
N ASN A 49 2.21 -5.37 -11.40
CA ASN A 49 3.33 -6.28 -11.66
C ASN A 49 4.57 -5.55 -12.23
N ILE A 50 4.36 -4.61 -13.14
CA ILE A 50 5.47 -3.81 -13.71
C ILE A 50 6.00 -2.79 -12.69
N ASP A 51 5.15 -2.23 -11.84
CA ASP A 51 5.55 -1.31 -10.77
C ASP A 51 6.60 -1.93 -9.85
N ASP A 52 6.46 -3.20 -9.51
CA ASP A 52 7.46 -3.92 -8.70
C ASP A 52 8.81 -4.02 -9.42
N ILE A 53 8.80 -4.29 -10.74
CA ILE A 53 10.03 -4.34 -11.53
C ILE A 53 10.70 -2.97 -11.57
N TRP A 54 9.94 -1.91 -11.84
CA TRP A 54 10.45 -0.54 -11.88
C TRP A 54 10.93 -0.05 -10.52
N GLY A 55 10.16 -0.33 -9.46
CA GLY A 55 10.42 0.19 -8.13
C GLY A 55 11.56 -0.49 -7.39
N ASP A 56 11.70 -1.80 -7.57
CA ASP A 56 12.68 -2.60 -6.84
C ASP A 56 13.99 -2.84 -7.60
N PHE A 57 13.94 -2.90 -8.94
CA PHE A 57 15.08 -3.39 -9.72
C PHE A 57 15.55 -2.42 -10.80
N HIS A 58 14.66 -1.75 -11.50
CA HIS A 58 14.99 -0.95 -12.65
C HIS A 58 14.87 0.54 -12.35
N LYS A 59 15.95 1.29 -12.56
CA LYS A 59 15.89 2.75 -12.46
C LYS A 59 15.11 3.34 -13.63
N ILE A 60 14.18 4.21 -13.35
CA ILE A 60 13.48 4.99 -14.35
C ILE A 60 14.21 6.32 -14.56
N PRO A 61 14.88 6.54 -15.71
CA PRO A 61 15.70 7.75 -15.91
C PRO A 61 14.91 9.06 -15.76
N LYS A 62 13.64 9.07 -16.15
CA LYS A 62 12.74 10.24 -16.04
C LYS A 62 12.16 10.43 -14.63
N ASP A 63 12.31 9.43 -13.77
CA ASP A 63 11.83 9.46 -12.40
C ASP A 63 12.80 8.69 -11.48
N PRO A 64 13.96 9.28 -11.16
CA PRO A 64 15.00 8.60 -10.40
C PRO A 64 14.61 8.26 -8.95
N ILE A 65 13.49 8.81 -8.44
CA ILE A 65 12.94 8.53 -7.12
C ILE A 65 11.81 7.49 -7.17
N TYR A 66 11.55 6.88 -8.34
CA TYR A 66 10.53 5.86 -8.49
C TYR A 66 10.76 4.71 -7.51
N ALA A 67 9.72 4.28 -6.85
CA ALA A 67 9.74 3.18 -5.87
C ALA A 67 8.44 2.37 -5.95
N SER A 68 8.45 1.14 -5.46
CA SER A 68 7.24 0.31 -5.38
C SER A 68 6.10 1.07 -4.69
N GLY A 69 4.91 1.01 -5.28
CA GLY A 69 3.74 1.78 -4.91
C GLY A 69 3.55 3.09 -5.70
N HIS A 70 4.48 3.44 -6.60
CA HIS A 70 4.27 4.58 -7.50
C HIS A 70 3.26 4.31 -8.62
N THR A 71 2.70 3.10 -8.71
CA THR A 71 1.53 2.75 -9.52
C THR A 71 0.44 3.81 -9.41
N VAL A 72 0.21 4.34 -8.20
CA VAL A 72 -0.84 5.34 -7.94
C VAL A 72 -0.70 6.61 -8.77
N LYS A 73 0.51 7.07 -9.13
CA LYS A 73 0.66 8.21 -10.03
C LYS A 73 0.54 7.83 -11.52
N VAL A 74 0.94 6.60 -11.87
CA VAL A 74 0.88 6.10 -13.25
C VAL A 74 -0.58 5.83 -13.66
N THR A 75 -1.46 5.49 -12.73
CA THR A 75 -2.90 5.31 -13.00
C THR A 75 -3.64 6.61 -13.29
N LEU A 76 -3.18 7.76 -12.79
CA LEU A 76 -3.93 9.03 -12.89
C LEU A 76 -4.24 9.50 -14.32
N PRO A 77 -3.32 9.44 -15.32
CA PRO A 77 -3.65 9.73 -16.70
C PRO A 77 -4.78 8.85 -17.25
N PHE A 78 -4.81 7.59 -16.86
CA PHE A 78 -5.86 6.65 -17.27
C PHE A 78 -7.20 6.97 -16.61
N TYR A 79 -7.20 7.42 -15.34
CA TYR A 79 -8.42 7.91 -14.69
C TYR A 79 -9.01 9.10 -15.47
N LYS A 80 -8.17 10.07 -15.84
CA LYS A 80 -8.60 11.21 -16.69
C LYS A 80 -9.16 10.73 -18.03
N ALA A 81 -8.48 9.77 -18.66
CA ALA A 81 -8.93 9.20 -19.94
C ALA A 81 -10.29 8.52 -19.83
N MET A 82 -10.59 7.89 -18.70
CA MET A 82 -11.87 7.27 -18.39
C MET A 82 -12.93 8.27 -17.89
N GLY A 83 -12.62 9.55 -17.80
CA GLY A 83 -13.57 10.62 -17.44
C GLY A 83 -13.67 10.91 -15.95
N ALA A 84 -12.71 10.45 -15.13
CA ALA A 84 -12.69 10.76 -13.71
C ALA A 84 -12.56 12.27 -13.46
N THR A 85 -13.22 12.71 -12.40
CA THR A 85 -13.05 14.02 -11.76
C THR A 85 -12.73 13.83 -10.28
N SER A 86 -12.18 14.85 -9.64
CA SER A 86 -11.98 14.81 -8.18
C SER A 86 -13.29 14.56 -7.43
N GLN A 87 -14.40 15.09 -7.93
CA GLN A 87 -15.73 14.84 -7.36
C GLN A 87 -16.12 13.36 -7.47
N TRP A 88 -15.88 12.74 -8.63
CA TRP A 88 -16.14 11.31 -8.82
C TRP A 88 -15.28 10.46 -7.89
N LEU A 89 -13.97 10.70 -7.84
CA LEU A 89 -13.03 9.97 -6.99
C LEU A 89 -13.42 10.03 -5.50
N ASN A 90 -13.74 11.22 -5.01
CA ASN A 90 -14.23 11.41 -3.63
C ASN A 90 -15.56 10.70 -3.38
N GLY A 91 -16.50 10.83 -4.31
CA GLY A 91 -17.84 10.24 -4.21
C GLY A 91 -17.81 8.71 -4.23
N PHE A 92 -16.98 8.11 -5.10
CA PHE A 92 -16.77 6.67 -5.19
C PHE A 92 -16.12 6.15 -3.91
N THR A 93 -15.03 6.79 -3.45
CA THR A 93 -14.33 6.41 -2.23
C THR A 93 -15.26 6.33 -1.02
N LYS A 94 -16.07 7.37 -0.80
CA LYS A 94 -17.02 7.40 0.35
C LYS A 94 -18.04 6.26 0.33
N LYS A 95 -18.33 5.71 -0.85
CA LYS A 95 -19.27 4.58 -1.02
C LYS A 95 -18.60 3.22 -0.94
N SER A 96 -17.33 3.12 -1.38
CA SER A 96 -16.60 1.86 -1.54
C SER A 96 -15.73 1.50 -0.34
N ILE A 97 -15.42 2.46 0.54
CA ILE A 97 -14.52 2.23 1.67
C ILE A 97 -15.04 1.14 2.61
N ARG A 98 -14.19 0.15 2.87
CA ARG A 98 -14.47 -0.99 3.74
C ARG A 98 -13.38 -1.07 4.79
N ILE A 99 -13.75 -0.88 6.04
CA ILE A 99 -12.81 -0.89 7.16
C ILE A 99 -12.63 -2.30 7.74
N VAL A 100 -11.43 -2.57 8.24
CA VAL A 100 -11.16 -3.79 9.01
C VAL A 100 -12.02 -3.78 10.29
N PRO A 101 -12.64 -4.90 10.68
CA PRO A 101 -13.46 -4.98 11.90
C PRO A 101 -12.75 -4.39 13.12
N HIS A 102 -13.45 -3.52 13.84
CA HIS A 102 -13.02 -2.81 15.04
C HIS A 102 -11.92 -1.75 14.86
N ILE A 103 -11.46 -1.44 13.64
CA ILE A 103 -10.35 -0.49 13.45
C ILE A 103 -10.67 0.92 14.00
N ALA A 104 -11.91 1.39 13.86
CA ALA A 104 -12.30 2.70 14.39
C ALA A 104 -12.19 2.79 15.93
N GLU A 105 -12.55 1.72 16.62
CA GLU A 105 -12.40 1.60 18.08
C GLU A 105 -10.93 1.54 18.48
N VAL A 106 -10.15 0.72 17.74
CA VAL A 106 -8.72 0.52 17.95
C VAL A 106 -7.94 1.83 17.77
N ILE A 107 -8.17 2.55 16.68
CA ILE A 107 -7.50 3.83 16.43
C ILE A 107 -7.80 4.84 17.54
N ARG A 108 -9.06 4.98 17.96
CA ARG A 108 -9.42 5.88 19.06
C ARG A 108 -8.77 5.45 20.38
N SER A 109 -8.75 4.16 20.68
CA SER A 109 -8.10 3.63 21.89
C SER A 109 -6.59 3.86 21.85
N LEU A 110 -5.94 3.55 20.74
CA LEU A 110 -4.50 3.76 20.57
C LEU A 110 -4.13 5.24 20.64
N ASP A 111 -4.87 6.14 19.95
CA ASP A 111 -4.56 7.57 19.93
C ASP A 111 -4.81 8.26 21.30
N SER A 112 -5.70 7.69 22.11
CA SER A 112 -5.87 8.15 23.49
C SER A 112 -4.69 7.82 24.41
N LYS A 113 -3.97 6.71 24.14
CA LYS A 113 -2.89 6.16 24.97
C LYS A 113 -1.51 6.47 24.40
N TYR A 114 -1.35 6.45 23.09
CA TYR A 114 -0.09 6.46 22.36
C TYR A 114 -0.08 7.54 21.28
N ASN A 115 1.10 7.81 20.71
CA ASN A 115 1.21 8.67 19.53
C ASN A 115 0.92 7.83 18.29
N VAL A 116 -0.19 8.08 17.61
CA VAL A 116 -0.59 7.35 16.40
C VAL A 116 -0.40 8.22 15.17
N TRP A 117 0.21 7.67 14.13
CA TRP A 117 0.34 8.26 12.80
C TRP A 117 0.00 7.22 11.73
N GLN A 118 -0.49 7.69 10.60
CA GLN A 118 -0.67 6.86 9.41
C GLN A 118 0.32 7.25 8.32
N ILE A 119 0.88 6.24 7.65
CA ILE A 119 1.79 6.40 6.53
C ILE A 119 1.31 5.48 5.41
N SER A 120 0.65 6.04 4.39
CA SER A 120 -0.07 5.27 3.38
C SER A 120 0.32 5.68 1.96
N THR A 121 0.40 4.72 1.06
CA THR A 121 0.56 4.97 -0.38
C THR A 121 -0.73 5.49 -1.02
N SER A 122 -1.88 5.24 -0.42
CA SER A 122 -3.19 5.62 -0.95
C SER A 122 -3.35 7.11 -1.18
N TYR A 123 -4.29 7.46 -2.04
CA TYR A 123 -4.60 8.85 -2.35
C TYR A 123 -5.16 9.62 -1.14
N GLY A 124 -4.82 10.90 -1.05
CA GLY A 124 -5.26 11.79 0.01
C GLY A 124 -6.77 11.84 0.20
N PHE A 125 -7.55 11.80 -0.89
CA PHE A 125 -9.01 11.75 -0.81
C PHE A 125 -9.53 10.46 -0.15
N PHE A 126 -8.83 9.33 -0.35
CA PHE A 126 -9.18 8.07 0.31
C PHE A 126 -8.84 8.11 1.80
N ILE A 127 -7.65 8.56 2.13
CA ILE A 127 -7.21 8.68 3.53
C ILE A 127 -8.06 9.69 4.30
N GLN A 128 -8.46 10.80 3.67
CA GLN A 128 -9.36 11.77 4.30
C GLN A 128 -10.72 11.14 4.59
N ALA A 129 -11.32 10.43 3.64
CA ALA A 129 -12.60 9.74 3.85
C ALA A 129 -12.50 8.67 4.95
N PHE A 130 -11.39 7.94 5.02
CA PHE A 130 -11.11 7.02 6.11
C PHE A 130 -11.02 7.74 7.46
N CYS A 131 -10.27 8.83 7.55
CA CYS A 131 -10.11 9.61 8.78
C CYS A 131 -11.45 10.16 9.27
N GLU A 132 -12.29 10.68 8.36
CA GLU A 132 -13.66 11.13 8.67
C GLU A 132 -14.50 9.97 9.24
N LEU A 133 -14.42 8.78 8.64
CA LEU A 133 -15.20 7.61 9.04
C LEU A 133 -14.83 7.08 10.44
N VAL A 134 -13.53 7.05 10.77
CA VAL A 134 -13.04 6.48 12.03
C VAL A 134 -12.85 7.53 13.15
N GLY A 135 -12.94 8.83 12.82
CA GLY A 135 -12.71 9.93 13.74
C GLY A 135 -11.23 10.15 14.08
N PHE A 136 -10.33 10.03 13.08
CA PHE A 136 -8.91 10.26 13.21
C PHE A 136 -8.48 11.60 12.60
N ASP A 137 -7.47 12.26 13.16
CA ASP A 137 -6.98 13.54 12.66
C ASP A 137 -6.14 13.33 11.38
N PHE A 138 -6.65 13.83 10.25
CA PHE A 138 -5.97 13.77 8.95
C PHE A 138 -4.59 14.43 8.96
N LYS A 139 -4.33 15.41 9.84
CA LYS A 139 -3.00 16.04 10.00
C LYS A 139 -1.93 15.09 10.53
N LYS A 140 -2.32 13.95 11.06
CA LYS A 140 -1.43 12.86 11.49
C LYS A 140 -1.26 11.79 10.41
N THR A 141 -1.36 12.17 9.14
CA THR A 141 -1.23 11.24 8.03
C THR A 141 -0.20 11.71 7.00
N TYR A 142 0.51 10.76 6.43
CA TYR A 142 1.28 10.90 5.20
C TYR A 142 0.59 10.08 4.12
N CYS A 143 0.23 10.71 3.02
CA CYS A 143 -0.48 10.03 1.92
C CYS A 143 -0.21 10.73 0.59
N THR A 144 -0.57 10.09 -0.52
CA THR A 144 -0.34 10.63 -1.86
C THR A 144 -1.32 11.77 -2.17
N SER A 145 -0.83 13.02 -2.22
CA SER A 145 -1.64 14.19 -2.59
C SER A 145 -1.90 14.22 -4.10
N VAL A 146 -3.13 14.58 -4.49
CA VAL A 146 -3.57 14.72 -5.90
C VAL A 146 -4.40 16.00 -6.04
N GLU A 147 -3.81 17.15 -5.68
CA GLU A 147 -4.53 18.42 -5.54
C GLU A 147 -4.98 19.02 -6.89
N LYS A 148 -4.16 18.89 -7.94
CA LYS A 148 -4.40 19.53 -9.26
C LYS A 148 -5.03 18.61 -10.31
N PHE A 149 -5.65 17.52 -9.88
CA PHE A 149 -6.17 16.51 -10.81
C PHE A 149 -7.11 17.08 -11.88
N ASP A 150 -8.05 17.93 -11.47
CA ASP A 150 -9.05 18.48 -12.41
C ASP A 150 -8.48 19.59 -13.33
N GLU A 151 -7.41 20.26 -12.91
CA GLU A 151 -6.78 21.34 -13.66
C GLU A 151 -6.01 20.83 -14.90
N ILE A 152 -5.52 19.58 -14.84
CA ILE A 152 -4.71 19.02 -15.93
C ILE A 152 -5.62 18.58 -17.06
N PRO A 153 -5.42 19.14 -18.29
CA PRO A 153 -6.26 18.82 -19.43
C PRO A 153 -5.94 17.44 -19.99
N ILE A 154 -6.93 16.87 -20.68
CA ILE A 154 -6.76 15.71 -21.54
C ILE A 154 -7.54 15.94 -22.84
N SER A 155 -6.91 15.71 -23.98
CA SER A 155 -7.58 15.75 -25.27
C SER A 155 -8.34 14.44 -25.55
N ARG A 156 -9.29 14.50 -26.50
CA ARG A 156 -10.01 13.29 -26.93
C ARG A 156 -9.06 12.25 -27.52
N ILE A 157 -8.05 12.66 -28.25
CA ILE A 157 -7.06 11.76 -28.88
C ILE A 157 -6.26 11.05 -27.78
N GLU A 158 -5.74 11.78 -26.79
CA GLU A 158 -5.04 11.19 -25.63
C GLU A 158 -5.93 10.20 -24.89
N SER A 159 -7.19 10.57 -24.65
CA SER A 159 -8.15 9.69 -23.96
C SER A 159 -8.36 8.38 -24.72
N GLU A 160 -8.57 8.44 -26.04
CA GLU A 160 -8.76 7.24 -26.87
C GLU A 160 -7.49 6.36 -26.88
N MET A 161 -6.30 6.95 -27.06
CA MET A 161 -5.03 6.23 -27.05
C MET A 161 -4.76 5.52 -25.71
N LEU A 162 -5.03 6.18 -24.58
CA LEU A 162 -4.87 5.58 -23.25
C LEU A 162 -5.85 4.43 -23.03
N LYS A 163 -7.10 4.58 -23.46
CA LYS A 163 -8.11 3.52 -23.37
C LYS A 163 -7.77 2.32 -24.27
N ASP A 164 -7.25 2.56 -25.47
CA ASP A 164 -6.82 1.47 -26.35
C ASP A 164 -5.60 0.74 -25.78
N PHE A 165 -4.65 1.45 -25.19
CA PHE A 165 -3.54 0.85 -24.48
C PHE A 165 -4.02 -0.04 -23.31
N MET A 166 -5.00 0.42 -22.52
CA MET A 166 -5.59 -0.39 -21.45
C MET A 166 -6.17 -1.71 -21.98
N LYS A 167 -6.89 -1.66 -23.11
CA LYS A 167 -7.49 -2.86 -23.75
C LYS A 167 -6.41 -3.85 -24.20
N GLU A 168 -5.32 -3.37 -24.79
CA GLU A 168 -4.23 -4.24 -25.27
C GLU A 168 -3.44 -4.84 -24.10
N VAL A 169 -3.12 -4.04 -23.08
CA VAL A 169 -2.46 -4.54 -21.87
C VAL A 169 -3.32 -5.57 -21.13
N ALA A 170 -4.64 -5.35 -21.07
CA ALA A 170 -5.55 -6.29 -20.40
C ALA A 170 -5.63 -7.66 -21.04
N LYS A 171 -5.25 -7.79 -22.32
CA LYS A 171 -5.18 -9.06 -23.07
C LYS A 171 -3.79 -9.72 -22.96
N ALA A 172 -2.78 -8.96 -22.56
CA ALA A 172 -1.41 -9.44 -22.51
C ALA A 172 -1.17 -10.37 -21.31
N PRO A 173 -0.21 -11.30 -21.39
CA PRO A 173 0.20 -12.08 -20.22
C PRO A 173 0.87 -11.20 -19.18
N ILE A 174 0.81 -11.61 -17.92
CA ILE A 174 1.59 -10.99 -16.85
C ILE A 174 3.08 -11.20 -17.13
N ILE A 175 3.86 -10.15 -16.95
CA ILE A 175 5.31 -10.18 -17.20
C ILE A 175 5.99 -10.99 -16.11
N GLU A 176 6.65 -12.07 -16.50
CA GLU A 176 7.45 -12.91 -15.63
C GLU A 176 8.89 -12.37 -15.54
N TYR A 177 9.43 -12.34 -14.33
CA TYR A 177 10.79 -11.90 -14.04
C TYR A 177 11.41 -12.70 -12.90
N ASP A 178 12.73 -12.71 -12.81
CA ASP A 178 13.43 -13.28 -11.66
C ASP A 178 13.23 -12.37 -10.42
N PRO A 179 12.61 -12.85 -9.35
CA PRO A 179 12.33 -12.02 -8.16
C PRO A 179 13.58 -11.63 -7.35
N LYS A 180 14.76 -12.15 -7.70
CA LYS A 180 16.04 -11.79 -7.05
C LYS A 180 16.80 -10.72 -7.81
N THR A 181 16.76 -10.78 -9.14
CA THR A 181 17.54 -9.92 -10.03
C THR A 181 16.70 -8.85 -10.73
N GLY A 182 15.39 -9.04 -10.85
CA GLY A 182 14.49 -8.22 -11.66
C GLY A 182 14.62 -8.49 -13.17
N GLU A 183 15.42 -9.48 -13.57
CA GLU A 183 15.59 -9.80 -14.99
C GLU A 183 14.29 -10.35 -15.58
N VAL A 184 13.76 -9.63 -16.59
CA VAL A 184 12.54 -10.01 -17.29
C VAL A 184 12.82 -11.21 -18.20
N MET A 185 11.97 -12.24 -18.11
CA MET A 185 12.10 -13.45 -18.92
C MET A 185 12.07 -13.11 -20.40
N LEU A 186 12.90 -13.80 -21.21
CA LEU A 186 13.13 -13.49 -22.62
C LEU A 186 11.84 -13.33 -23.43
N GLN A 187 10.88 -14.22 -23.22
CA GLN A 187 9.58 -14.17 -23.93
C GLN A 187 8.73 -12.93 -23.59
N HIS A 188 9.02 -12.22 -22.47
CA HIS A 188 8.28 -11.06 -22.02
C HIS A 188 9.04 -9.73 -22.22
N GLN A 189 10.30 -9.76 -22.68
CA GLN A 189 11.12 -8.54 -22.79
C GLN A 189 10.52 -7.51 -23.76
N LEU A 190 9.98 -7.94 -24.90
CA LEU A 190 9.34 -7.01 -25.84
C LEU A 190 8.09 -6.37 -25.26
N LEU A 191 7.27 -7.14 -24.53
CA LEU A 191 6.09 -6.62 -23.85
C LEU A 191 6.46 -5.61 -22.78
N TYR A 192 7.46 -5.93 -21.95
CA TYR A 192 8.00 -5.05 -20.94
C TYR A 192 8.53 -3.74 -21.55
N LEU A 193 9.31 -3.83 -22.63
CA LEU A 193 9.85 -2.67 -23.32
C LEU A 193 8.73 -1.80 -23.91
N ALA A 194 7.74 -2.41 -24.56
CA ALA A 194 6.61 -1.70 -25.14
C ALA A 194 5.80 -0.94 -24.07
N PHE A 195 5.52 -1.60 -22.92
CA PHE A 195 4.83 -0.97 -21.81
C PHE A 195 5.63 0.17 -21.21
N THR A 196 6.91 -0.07 -20.92
CA THR A 196 7.82 0.93 -20.36
C THR A 196 7.95 2.14 -21.26
N THR A 197 8.16 1.92 -22.57
CA THR A 197 8.24 3.00 -23.57
C THR A 197 6.94 3.78 -23.67
N PHE A 198 5.79 3.10 -23.68
CA PHE A 198 4.50 3.80 -23.75
C PHE A 198 4.31 4.73 -22.54
N ILE A 199 4.57 4.27 -21.33
CA ILE A 199 4.42 5.10 -20.12
C ILE A 199 5.46 6.22 -20.09
N TRP A 200 6.75 5.90 -20.20
CA TRP A 200 7.82 6.85 -19.90
C TRP A 200 8.26 7.71 -21.09
N GLU A 201 8.08 7.24 -22.32
CA GLU A 201 8.44 8.01 -23.51
C GLU A 201 7.21 8.66 -24.18
N PHE A 202 6.03 8.09 -24.07
CA PHE A 202 4.84 8.65 -24.67
C PHE A 202 3.96 9.36 -23.60
N VAL A 203 3.34 8.66 -22.66
CA VAL A 203 2.41 9.25 -21.68
C VAL A 203 3.08 10.35 -20.85
N TYR A 204 4.31 10.12 -20.40
CA TYR A 204 5.07 11.09 -19.61
C TYR A 204 5.26 12.44 -20.32
N ASN A 205 5.34 12.48 -21.66
CA ASN A 205 5.65 13.67 -22.44
C ASN A 205 4.40 14.40 -23.00
N ILE A 206 3.21 13.82 -22.95
CA ILE A 206 1.96 14.50 -23.36
C ILE A 206 1.36 15.30 -22.19
N PRO A 207 0.40 16.23 -22.45
CA PRO A 207 -0.20 17.10 -21.44
C PRO A 207 -0.70 16.34 -20.19
N VAL A 208 -1.50 15.29 -20.36
CA VAL A 208 -2.04 14.52 -19.23
C VAL A 208 -0.96 13.82 -18.40
N GLY A 209 0.23 13.58 -18.95
CA GLY A 209 1.40 13.04 -18.25
C GLY A 209 1.96 13.98 -17.18
N GLU A 210 1.50 15.23 -17.10
CA GLU A 210 1.79 16.12 -15.99
C GLU A 210 1.41 15.49 -14.64
N LEU A 211 0.36 14.67 -14.60
CA LEU A 211 -0.02 13.89 -13.40
C LEU A 211 1.10 12.96 -12.94
N ILE A 212 1.84 12.33 -13.86
CA ILE A 212 2.98 11.48 -13.49
C ILE A 212 4.16 12.32 -12.98
N ARG A 213 4.38 13.50 -13.61
CA ARG A 213 5.52 14.39 -13.28
C ARG A 213 5.36 15.12 -11.96
N THR A 214 4.14 15.48 -11.59
CA THR A 214 3.87 16.38 -10.45
C THR A 214 3.34 15.68 -9.21
N VAL A 215 2.74 14.49 -9.34
CA VAL A 215 2.28 13.72 -8.18
C VAL A 215 3.45 12.96 -7.57
N HIS A 216 3.64 13.15 -6.26
CA HIS A 216 4.69 12.50 -5.47
C HIS A 216 4.05 11.45 -4.54
N PRO A 217 4.03 10.17 -4.94
CA PRO A 217 3.46 9.12 -4.11
C PRO A 217 4.25 8.88 -2.83
N VAL A 218 3.55 8.43 -1.79
CA VAL A 218 4.15 7.90 -0.58
C VAL A 218 4.35 6.39 -0.76
N GLY A 219 5.25 6.03 -1.69
CA GLY A 219 5.65 4.64 -1.94
C GLY A 219 6.65 4.12 -0.90
N GLN A 220 7.28 2.99 -1.18
CA GLN A 220 8.18 2.29 -0.26
C GLN A 220 9.26 3.21 0.36
N THR A 221 10.02 3.93 -0.47
CA THR A 221 11.08 4.84 -0.02
C THR A 221 10.51 6.05 0.72
N GLN A 222 9.41 6.58 0.25
CA GLN A 222 8.75 7.75 0.85
C GLN A 222 8.04 7.41 2.16
N LYS A 223 7.54 6.18 2.34
CA LYS A 223 7.03 5.71 3.66
C LYS A 223 8.16 5.72 4.70
N ARG A 224 9.35 5.20 4.33
CA ARG A 224 10.52 5.26 5.20
C ARG A 224 10.90 6.71 5.51
N GLN A 225 10.92 7.58 4.51
CA GLN A 225 11.21 9.00 4.70
C GLN A 225 10.20 9.68 5.64
N ALA A 226 8.89 9.44 5.44
CA ALA A 226 7.84 9.94 6.35
C ALA A 226 8.05 9.47 7.80
N MET A 227 8.43 8.20 8.00
CA MET A 227 8.78 7.69 9.32
C MET A 227 9.98 8.42 9.93
N LEU A 228 11.03 8.67 9.13
CA LEU A 228 12.22 9.40 9.59
C LEU A 228 11.91 10.87 9.92
N GLU A 229 11.02 11.52 9.16
CA GLU A 229 10.54 12.87 9.46
C GLU A 229 9.78 12.93 10.79
N ILE A 230 8.94 11.92 11.09
CA ILE A 230 8.28 11.80 12.39
C ILE A 230 9.32 11.64 13.51
N ILE A 231 10.30 10.77 13.31
CA ILE A 231 11.38 10.52 14.28
C ILE A 231 12.12 11.83 14.59
N GLU A 232 12.56 12.54 13.56
CA GLU A 232 13.31 13.78 13.70
C GLU A 232 12.46 14.89 14.32
N LYS A 233 11.25 15.11 13.81
CA LYS A 233 10.35 16.17 14.25
C LYS A 233 9.97 16.08 15.74
N PHE A 234 9.87 14.87 16.27
CA PHE A 234 9.39 14.64 17.63
C PHE A 234 10.46 14.01 18.56
N ASP A 235 11.71 13.92 18.08
CA ASP A 235 12.84 13.29 18.81
C ASP A 235 12.47 11.89 19.35
N VAL A 236 11.95 11.04 18.47
CA VAL A 236 11.39 9.71 18.84
C VAL A 236 12.49 8.65 18.88
N PRO A 237 12.76 8.03 20.02
CA PRO A 237 13.63 6.86 20.06
C PRO A 237 13.05 5.70 19.24
N LYS A 238 13.83 5.13 18.30
CA LYS A 238 13.35 4.04 17.43
C LYS A 238 12.86 2.81 18.20
N GLU A 239 13.42 2.54 19.37
CA GLU A 239 12.99 1.45 20.27
C GLU A 239 11.58 1.65 20.84
N LYS A 240 11.01 2.85 20.73
CA LYS A 240 9.62 3.15 21.12
C LYS A 240 8.63 3.11 19.95
N ILE A 241 9.08 2.76 18.75
CA ILE A 241 8.23 2.71 17.55
C ILE A 241 7.72 1.31 17.30
N MET A 242 6.42 1.19 17.10
CA MET A 242 5.75 0.04 16.50
C MET A 242 5.24 0.43 15.12
N TYR A 243 5.68 -0.27 14.07
CA TYR A 243 5.17 -0.12 12.71
C TYR A 243 4.27 -1.29 12.34
N VAL A 244 3.13 -1.00 11.73
CA VAL A 244 2.18 -2.02 11.27
C VAL A 244 1.94 -1.83 9.76
N GLY A 245 2.24 -2.86 8.98
CA GLY A 245 2.07 -2.87 7.54
C GLY A 245 1.59 -4.23 7.03
N ASP A 246 1.61 -4.43 5.71
CA ASP A 246 1.12 -5.65 5.09
C ASP A 246 1.80 -6.05 3.76
N SER A 247 2.57 -5.16 3.14
CA SER A 247 3.01 -5.35 1.75
C SER A 247 4.41 -4.79 1.45
N GLN A 248 4.82 -4.90 0.20
CA GLN A 248 6.14 -4.48 -0.28
C GLN A 248 6.44 -3.01 0.03
N THR A 249 5.44 -2.13 0.00
CA THR A 249 5.64 -0.71 0.29
C THR A 249 6.07 -0.42 1.73
N ASP A 250 5.94 -1.39 2.65
CA ASP A 250 6.33 -1.29 4.06
C ASP A 250 7.74 -1.81 4.34
N LEU A 251 8.38 -2.44 3.34
CA LEU A 251 9.65 -3.14 3.52
C LEU A 251 10.74 -2.25 4.12
N GLN A 252 10.95 -1.05 3.58
CA GLN A 252 12.01 -0.17 4.08
C GLN A 252 11.72 0.37 5.49
N CYS A 253 10.44 0.53 5.87
CA CYS A 253 10.08 0.86 7.26
C CYS A 253 10.41 -0.31 8.21
N ALA A 254 10.12 -1.55 7.79
CA ALA A 254 10.46 -2.73 8.57
C ALA A 254 11.98 -2.88 8.73
N GLN A 255 12.75 -2.67 7.66
CA GLN A 255 14.22 -2.71 7.68
C GLN A 255 14.82 -1.62 8.57
N GLU A 256 14.29 -0.39 8.54
CA GLU A 256 14.75 0.72 9.38
C GLU A 256 14.59 0.45 10.87
N LEU A 257 13.57 -0.33 11.25
CA LEU A 257 13.29 -0.71 12.64
C LEU A 257 13.89 -2.07 13.03
N LYS A 258 14.52 -2.77 12.09
CA LYS A 258 15.08 -4.12 12.32
C LYS A 258 16.06 -4.12 13.49
N GLY A 259 15.82 -4.99 14.45
CA GLY A 259 16.67 -5.10 15.65
C GLY A 259 16.40 -4.07 16.74
N ILE A 260 15.72 -2.96 16.47
CA ILE A 260 15.54 -1.82 17.38
C ILE A 260 14.06 -1.65 17.78
N GLY A 261 13.21 -1.26 16.83
CA GLY A 261 11.77 -1.09 17.02
C GLY A 261 10.99 -2.39 16.89
N LEU A 262 9.67 -2.31 16.95
CA LEU A 262 8.78 -3.44 16.75
C LEU A 262 8.06 -3.31 15.39
N THR A 263 8.05 -4.38 14.62
CA THR A 263 7.30 -4.45 13.36
C THR A 263 6.28 -5.57 13.41
N MET A 264 5.07 -5.29 12.95
CA MET A 264 3.96 -6.24 12.86
C MET A 264 3.37 -6.23 11.46
N MET A 265 3.26 -7.39 10.84
CA MET A 265 2.57 -7.54 9.56
C MET A 265 1.16 -8.09 9.78
N PHE A 266 0.18 -7.35 9.29
CA PHE A 266 -1.24 -7.72 9.34
C PHE A 266 -1.63 -8.41 8.03
N ASN A 267 -1.78 -9.73 8.05
CA ASN A 267 -1.94 -10.53 6.84
C ASN A 267 -0.87 -10.20 5.78
N GLY A 268 0.38 -10.11 6.22
CA GLY A 268 1.49 -9.65 5.38
C GLY A 268 1.86 -10.62 4.28
N LYS A 269 2.45 -10.10 3.20
CA LYS A 269 2.94 -10.89 2.06
C LYS A 269 4.32 -10.42 1.58
N GLY A 270 4.99 -11.29 0.84
CA GLY A 270 6.26 -10.95 0.18
C GLY A 270 7.43 -10.76 1.15
N LYS A 271 8.44 -10.00 0.69
CA LYS A 271 9.71 -9.80 1.38
C LYS A 271 9.58 -9.05 2.72
N VAL A 272 8.55 -8.21 2.90
CA VAL A 272 8.36 -7.47 4.16
C VAL A 272 8.19 -8.41 5.36
N CYS A 273 7.68 -9.61 5.14
CA CYS A 273 7.55 -10.62 6.20
C CYS A 273 8.90 -11.07 6.75
N ASP A 274 9.96 -11.11 5.92
CA ASP A 274 11.30 -11.55 6.29
C ASP A 274 11.99 -10.59 7.29
N ASP A 275 11.61 -9.33 7.24
CA ASP A 275 12.14 -8.27 8.09
C ASP A 275 11.18 -7.86 9.23
N SER A 276 10.07 -8.58 9.40
CA SER A 276 9.09 -8.32 10.46
C SER A 276 9.41 -9.09 11.75
N ASN A 277 8.88 -8.60 12.87
CA ASN A 277 8.99 -9.29 14.16
C ASN A 277 7.80 -10.18 14.45
N ILE A 278 6.60 -9.67 14.19
CA ILE A 278 5.33 -10.31 14.50
C ILE A 278 4.48 -10.39 13.22
N MET A 279 3.86 -11.53 13.02
CA MET A 279 2.80 -11.68 12.00
C MET A 279 1.47 -11.95 12.71
N TYR A 280 0.45 -11.22 12.29
CA TYR A 280 -0.93 -11.50 12.60
C TYR A 280 -1.64 -12.03 11.36
N ILE A 281 -2.35 -13.14 11.52
CA ILE A 281 -3.14 -13.79 10.48
C ILE A 281 -4.57 -13.88 10.99
N GLY A 282 -5.42 -12.96 10.51
CA GLY A 282 -6.79 -12.84 11.00
C GLY A 282 -7.55 -11.66 10.42
N GLU A 283 -8.70 -11.34 11.00
CA GLU A 283 -9.67 -10.40 10.43
C GLU A 283 -10.02 -9.23 11.37
N ASN A 284 -9.29 -9.08 12.49
CA ASN A 284 -9.72 -8.15 13.56
C ASN A 284 -8.58 -7.22 13.97
N ALA A 285 -8.81 -5.91 13.86
CA ALA A 285 -7.82 -4.89 14.19
C ALA A 285 -7.44 -4.85 15.68
N ARG A 286 -8.23 -5.44 16.58
CA ARG A 286 -7.88 -5.49 18.03
C ARG A 286 -6.56 -6.20 18.32
N ALA A 287 -6.09 -7.07 17.40
CA ALA A 287 -4.76 -7.66 17.51
C ALA A 287 -3.64 -6.60 17.47
N ILE A 288 -3.84 -5.49 16.76
CA ILE A 288 -2.88 -4.37 16.75
C ILE A 288 -2.81 -3.74 18.15
N GLU A 289 -3.95 -3.52 18.78
CA GLU A 289 -4.01 -2.96 20.14
C GLU A 289 -3.41 -3.91 21.18
N GLU A 290 -3.68 -5.23 21.07
CA GLU A 290 -3.10 -6.26 21.95
C GLU A 290 -1.57 -6.21 21.92
N VAL A 291 -0.98 -6.18 20.71
CA VAL A 291 0.47 -6.13 20.52
C VAL A 291 1.05 -4.79 20.99
N ALA A 292 0.39 -3.67 20.69
CA ALA A 292 0.82 -2.32 21.11
C ALA A 292 0.81 -2.18 22.65
N ASN A 293 -0.23 -2.66 23.32
CA ASN A 293 -0.31 -2.65 24.79
C ASN A 293 0.80 -3.49 25.45
N LEU A 294 1.10 -4.67 24.88
CA LEU A 294 2.19 -5.50 25.37
C LEU A 294 3.55 -4.83 25.14
N PHE A 295 3.74 -4.23 23.96
CA PHE A 295 4.95 -3.49 23.62
C PHE A 295 5.18 -2.29 24.53
N ALA A 296 4.16 -1.47 24.76
CA ALA A 296 4.23 -0.33 25.67
C ALA A 296 4.58 -0.73 27.11
N LYS A 297 4.07 -1.89 27.58
CA LYS A 297 4.27 -2.37 28.94
C LYS A 297 5.60 -3.06 29.15
N ARG A 298 6.11 -3.81 28.15
CA ARG A 298 7.21 -4.77 28.35
C ARG A 298 8.36 -4.64 27.33
N GLY A 299 8.21 -3.78 26.32
CA GLY A 299 9.20 -3.57 25.26
C GLY A 299 9.28 -4.73 24.25
N ARG A 300 10.04 -4.50 23.18
CA ARG A 300 10.19 -5.38 22.01
C ARG A 300 10.55 -6.83 22.34
N SER A 301 11.59 -7.02 23.14
CA SER A 301 12.09 -8.38 23.46
C SER A 301 11.06 -9.24 24.20
N ALA A 302 10.21 -8.63 25.01
CA ALA A 302 9.14 -9.33 25.70
C ALA A 302 8.00 -9.72 24.75
N VAL A 303 7.64 -8.86 23.79
CA VAL A 303 6.66 -9.17 22.74
C VAL A 303 7.12 -10.36 21.91
N ILE A 304 8.36 -10.31 21.40
CA ILE A 304 8.96 -11.40 20.61
C ILE A 304 8.92 -12.73 21.39
N ARG A 305 9.35 -12.72 22.66
CA ARG A 305 9.31 -13.94 23.50
C ARG A 305 7.90 -14.42 23.75
N TYR A 306 6.95 -13.52 23.94
CA TYR A 306 5.55 -13.88 24.23
C TYR A 306 4.89 -14.63 23.08
N TYR A 307 5.14 -14.20 21.82
CA TYR A 307 4.61 -14.84 20.62
C TYR A 307 5.59 -15.83 19.96
N MET A 308 6.66 -16.21 20.64
CA MET A 308 7.61 -17.22 20.15
C MET A 308 6.93 -18.56 19.83
N LYS A 309 5.99 -18.98 20.69
CA LYS A 309 5.01 -20.01 20.36
C LYS A 309 3.79 -19.31 19.80
N PRO A 310 3.35 -19.66 18.58
CA PRO A 310 2.14 -19.09 17.99
C PRO A 310 0.96 -19.17 18.97
N ARG A 311 0.21 -18.08 19.07
CA ARG A 311 -0.93 -17.95 19.98
C ARG A 311 -2.15 -17.42 19.24
N GLN A 312 -3.31 -17.87 19.65
CA GLN A 312 -4.54 -17.22 19.25
C GLN A 312 -4.60 -15.83 19.91
N ALA A 313 -4.84 -14.78 19.12
CA ALA A 313 -5.12 -13.45 19.63
C ALA A 313 -6.43 -13.46 20.44
N GLU A 314 -6.57 -12.58 21.43
CA GLU A 314 -7.80 -12.45 22.22
C GLU A 314 -9.04 -12.18 21.34
N CYS A 315 -8.84 -11.50 20.22
CA CYS A 315 -9.89 -11.19 19.24
C CYS A 315 -10.06 -12.24 18.13
N GLY A 316 -9.37 -13.38 18.22
CA GLY A 316 -9.27 -14.39 17.17
C GLY A 316 -8.13 -14.14 16.18
N GLY A 317 -7.83 -15.14 15.36
CA GLY A 317 -6.65 -15.13 14.50
C GLY A 317 -5.36 -15.54 15.21
N LEU A 318 -4.28 -15.68 14.44
CA LEU A 318 -2.99 -16.17 14.91
C LEU A 318 -2.00 -15.01 15.05
N LEU A 319 -1.35 -14.90 16.20
CA LEU A 319 -0.17 -14.06 16.44
C LEU A 319 1.06 -14.94 16.61
N ALA A 320 2.11 -14.67 15.84
CA ALA A 320 3.35 -15.42 15.88
C ALA A 320 4.57 -14.51 15.67
N THR A 321 5.65 -14.81 16.37
CA THR A 321 6.97 -14.25 16.08
C THR A 321 7.50 -14.87 14.79
N VAL A 322 7.93 -14.04 13.86
CA VAL A 322 8.54 -14.47 12.60
C VAL A 322 9.97 -14.95 12.85
N ARG A 323 10.28 -16.14 12.34
CA ARG A 323 11.60 -16.78 12.44
C ARG A 323 11.86 -17.57 11.15
N PRO A 324 13.14 -17.83 10.80
CA PRO A 324 13.45 -18.62 9.61
C PRO A 324 12.70 -19.96 9.54
N GLU A 325 12.49 -20.62 10.69
CA GLU A 325 11.88 -21.94 10.75
C GLU A 325 10.38 -21.96 10.49
N ASN A 326 9.67 -20.85 10.67
CA ASN A 326 8.22 -20.76 10.49
C ASN A 326 7.79 -19.74 9.41
N LEU A 327 8.74 -19.07 8.78
CA LEU A 327 8.47 -17.95 7.87
C LEU A 327 7.61 -18.36 6.68
N GLU A 328 7.97 -19.42 5.99
CA GLU A 328 7.24 -19.85 4.79
C GLU A 328 5.83 -20.35 5.13
N GLU A 329 5.67 -21.11 6.22
CA GLU A 329 4.35 -21.51 6.70
C GLU A 329 3.47 -20.30 7.03
N LEU A 330 4.01 -19.31 7.75
CA LEU A 330 3.29 -18.09 8.08
C LEU A 330 2.92 -17.27 6.83
N LYS A 331 3.81 -17.19 5.84
CA LYS A 331 3.52 -16.52 4.56
C LYS A 331 2.37 -17.19 3.82
N GLU A 332 2.39 -18.52 3.68
CA GLU A 332 1.33 -19.28 3.02
C GLU A 332 -0.03 -19.08 3.71
N MET A 333 -0.06 -19.23 5.03
CA MET A 333 -1.27 -18.98 5.82
C MET A 333 -1.78 -17.54 5.67
N SER A 334 -0.86 -16.58 5.69
CA SER A 334 -1.16 -15.15 5.58
C SER A 334 -1.74 -14.80 4.20
N VAL A 335 -1.11 -15.26 3.12
CA VAL A 335 -1.60 -15.03 1.74
C VAL A 335 -2.99 -15.65 1.55
N LYS A 336 -3.22 -16.88 2.07
CA LYS A 336 -4.53 -17.51 2.04
C LYS A 336 -5.56 -16.65 2.77
N LYS A 337 -5.27 -16.21 4.01
CA LYS A 337 -6.17 -15.37 4.79
C LYS A 337 -6.43 -14.02 4.11
N ARG A 338 -5.40 -13.41 3.51
CA ARG A 338 -5.53 -12.16 2.77
C ARG A 338 -6.54 -12.27 1.60
N LYS A 339 -6.45 -13.36 0.81
CA LYS A 339 -7.39 -13.64 -0.30
C LYS A 339 -8.82 -13.84 0.19
N GLU A 340 -8.99 -14.60 1.27
CA GLU A 340 -10.30 -14.82 1.90
C GLU A 340 -10.90 -13.51 2.42
N PHE A 341 -10.10 -12.66 3.04
CA PHE A 341 -10.55 -11.48 3.76
C PHE A 341 -10.75 -10.25 2.84
N ARG A 342 -9.85 -10.01 1.89
CA ARG A 342 -9.90 -8.85 0.97
C ARG A 342 -10.53 -9.17 -0.39
N GLY A 343 -10.72 -10.44 -0.70
CA GLY A 343 -11.14 -10.94 -2.01
C GLY A 343 -9.93 -11.30 -2.89
N VAL A 344 -10.15 -12.20 -3.84
CA VAL A 344 -9.08 -12.80 -4.68
C VAL A 344 -8.33 -11.72 -5.47
N HIS A 345 -9.04 -10.80 -6.10
CA HIS A 345 -8.43 -9.77 -6.96
C HIS A 345 -7.48 -8.83 -6.22
N ILE A 346 -7.84 -8.38 -5.02
CA ILE A 346 -6.99 -7.53 -4.18
C ILE A 346 -5.92 -8.35 -3.46
N GLY A 347 -6.29 -9.54 -2.98
CA GLY A 347 -5.39 -10.41 -2.23
C GLY A 347 -4.20 -10.94 -3.03
N GLU A 348 -4.31 -10.99 -4.36
CA GLU A 348 -3.25 -11.43 -5.28
C GLU A 348 -2.33 -10.32 -5.78
N LEU A 349 -2.70 -9.07 -5.61
CA LEU A 349 -1.82 -7.95 -6.00
C LEU A 349 -0.51 -7.97 -5.19
N THR A 350 0.56 -7.67 -5.86
CA THR A 350 1.94 -7.68 -5.33
C THR A 350 2.21 -6.60 -4.29
#